data_f4d9bcaa679eacb4fa9c019082f41165
#
_entry.id   f4d9bcaa679eacb4fa9c019082f41165
#
_cell.length_a   1.000
_cell.length_b   1.000
_cell.length_c   1.000
_cell.angle_alpha   90.00
_cell.angle_beta   90.00
_cell.angle_gamma   90.00
#
_symmetry.space_group_name_H-M   'P 1'
#
loop_
_entity.id
_entity.type
_entity.pdbx_description
1 polymer ?
#
loop_
_entity_poly.entity_id
_entity_poly.type
_entity_poly.pdbx_seq_one_letter_code
_entity_poly.pdbx_strand_id
1 'polypeptide(L)'
;MPRIASRAGSYKHPPASDNRRMGSTQHKTLAFLEFDCSEDSEGVVCWDALAQPAARHTPALLQEVTQLLAWAHRFGPQAPGPIEDGADWDFDLHIRCGKAPISAHWNSSNQTLALSSLPSDEITLSLSISGTPAFAQAFREHWNAP
;
A
#
# COMPACT_ATOMS: atom_id res chain seq x y z
N MET A 1 -20.58 -18.56 -11.35
CA MET A 1 -20.67 -18.50 -10.58
C MET A 1 -19.92 -17.93 -10.12
N PRO A 2 -19.72 -18.16 -10.57
CA PRO A 2 -19.41 -17.80 -10.18
C PRO A 2 -18.45 -17.44 -10.21
N ARG A 3 -18.61 -17.31 -11.18
CA ARG A 3 -18.10 -17.25 -11.04
C ARG A 3 -17.39 -16.76 -11.11
N ILE A 4 -17.60 -16.90 -11.59
CA ILE A 4 -17.15 -16.74 -11.44
C ILE A 4 -16.43 -16.51 -11.64
N ALA A 5 -16.56 -16.50 -12.53
CA ALA A 5 -16.46 -16.47 -12.42
C ALA A 5 -15.73 -16.11 -12.53
N SER A 6 -16.00 -16.42 -13.07
CA SER A 6 -15.85 -16.51 -12.88
C SER A 6 -15.09 -16.27 -13.06
N ARG A 7 -15.20 -16.42 -13.75
CA ARG A 7 -14.95 -16.71 -13.70
C ARG A 7 -14.52 -16.37 -13.80
N ALA A 8 -14.55 -16.31 -14.64
CA ALA A 8 -14.63 -16.51 -14.43
C ALA A 8 -13.98 -16.34 -14.50
N GLY A 9 -14.08 -17.01 -15.41
CA GLY A 9 -14.27 -17.11 -15.42
C GLY A 9 -13.55 -17.17 -15.40
N SER A 10 -13.42 -17.23 -15.69
CA SER A 10 -13.34 -17.78 -15.29
C SER A 10 -12.72 -18.02 -14.97
N TYR A 11 -13.08 -18.44 -15.87
CA TYR A 11 -13.02 -19.12 -15.24
C TYR A 11 -12.53 -19.46 -14.89
N LYS A 12 -12.17 -19.21 -15.90
CA LYS A 12 -12.25 -19.78 -15.22
C LYS A 12 -12.03 -20.05 -14.26
N HIS A 13 -12.57 -20.50 -15.18
CA HIS A 13 -12.86 -21.14 -14.16
C HIS A 13 -12.39 -21.25 -13.24
N PRO A 14 -12.14 -21.30 -13.81
CA PRO A 14 -12.35 -21.58 -12.77
C PRO A 14 -11.83 -21.68 -12.02
N PRO A 15 -11.84 -22.07 -12.83
CA PRO A 15 -12.05 -22.24 -11.80
C PRO A 15 -11.45 -22.15 -10.88
N ALA A 16 -11.48 -22.48 -11.92
CA ALA A 16 -11.81 -22.39 -10.70
C ALA A 16 -11.25 -22.34 -9.75
N SER A 17 -11.12 -22.49 -10.11
CA SER A 17 -11.40 -22.36 -8.83
C SER A 17 -10.95 -22.29 -7.84
N ASP A 18 -10.99 -22.43 -8.24
CA ASP A 18 -11.33 -22.30 -6.98
C ASP A 18 -10.95 -22.20 -6.01
N ASN A 19 -10.96 -22.04 -6.57
CA ASN A 19 -11.24 -21.69 -5.37
C ASN A 19 -10.83 -21.82 -4.43
N ARG A 20 -10.79 -21.89 -4.62
CA ARG A 20 -10.92 -21.71 -3.55
C ARG A 20 -10.78 -21.63 -2.55
N ARG A 21 -10.84 -21.67 -2.46
CA ARG A 21 -11.08 -21.20 -1.46
C ARG A 21 -11.00 -21.02 -0.41
N MET A 22 -11.24 -21.34 0.08
CA MET A 22 -11.32 -20.92 0.93
C MET A 22 -10.87 -20.38 1.81
N GLY A 23 -11.68 -20.46 2.83
CA GLY A 23 -11.23 -19.32 3.59
C GLY A 23 -10.24 -18.50 2.84
N SER A 24 -10.61 -17.91 1.91
CA SER A 24 -9.69 -17.28 1.00
C SER A 24 -9.21 -15.97 1.56
N THR A 25 -7.90 -15.82 1.60
CA THR A 25 -7.29 -14.53 1.81
C THR A 25 -7.53 -13.70 0.54
N GLN A 26 -8.19 -12.58 0.70
CA GLN A 26 -8.38 -11.68 -0.43
C GLN A 26 -7.15 -10.80 -0.56
N HIS A 27 -6.48 -10.90 -1.69
CA HIS A 27 -5.36 -10.02 -2.01
C HIS A 27 -5.89 -8.77 -2.68
N LYS A 28 -5.30 -7.64 -2.32
CA LYS A 28 -5.57 -6.39 -3.02
C LYS A 28 -4.45 -6.13 -3.99
N THR A 29 -4.82 -5.78 -5.21
CA THR A 29 -3.85 -5.45 -6.26
C THR A 29 -3.69 -3.93 -6.31
N LEU A 30 -2.45 -3.49 -6.28
CA LEU A 30 -2.13 -2.07 -6.39
C LEU A 30 -2.07 -1.67 -7.85
N ALA A 31 -2.74 -0.59 -8.19
CA ALA A 31 -2.83 -0.12 -9.57
C ALA A 31 -1.69 0.84 -9.94
N PHE A 32 -1.20 1.61 -8.98
CA PHE A 32 -0.21 2.66 -9.24
C PHE A 32 1.11 2.43 -8.54
N LEU A 33 1.10 1.82 -7.36
CA LEU A 33 2.33 1.61 -6.60
C LEU A 33 2.96 0.28 -6.99
N GLU A 34 4.22 0.36 -7.39
CA GLU A 34 5.05 -0.82 -7.62
C GLU A 34 6.22 -0.74 -6.66
N PHE A 35 6.37 -1.77 -5.85
CA PHE A 35 7.38 -1.75 -4.82
C PHE A 35 8.61 -2.54 -5.18
N ASP A 36 9.78 -1.94 -4.97
CA ASP A 36 11.05 -2.66 -4.87
C ASP A 36 11.22 -3.07 -3.42
N CYS A 37 11.72 -4.27 -3.20
CA CYS A 37 11.82 -4.84 -1.86
C CYS A 37 13.28 -5.15 -1.52
N SER A 38 13.68 -4.82 -0.31
CA SER A 38 14.99 -5.19 0.22
C SER A 38 14.81 -5.65 1.66
N GLU A 39 15.76 -6.43 2.14
CA GLU A 39 15.72 -6.96 3.49
C GLU A 39 17.12 -6.84 4.09
N ASP A 40 17.20 -6.40 5.35
CA ASP A 40 18.49 -6.28 6.02
C ASP A 40 18.85 -7.57 6.76
N SER A 41 20.00 -7.57 7.42
CA SER A 41 20.51 -8.76 8.10
C SER A 41 19.70 -9.14 9.34
N GLU A 42 18.84 -8.25 9.82
CA GLU A 42 18.01 -8.49 10.99
C GLU A 42 16.58 -8.86 10.63
N GLY A 43 16.29 -9.01 9.33
CA GLY A 43 14.96 -9.38 8.87
C GLY A 43 13.99 -8.22 8.68
N VAL A 44 14.45 -7.00 8.84
CA VAL A 44 13.63 -5.83 8.54
C VAL A 44 13.52 -5.68 7.05
N VAL A 45 12.29 -5.58 6.56
CA VAL A 45 12.00 -5.48 5.13
C VAL A 45 11.62 -4.05 4.79
N CYS A 46 12.12 -3.56 3.68
CA CYS A 46 11.80 -2.22 3.19
C CYS A 46 11.23 -2.31 1.79
N TRP A 47 10.14 -1.61 1.55
CA TRP A 47 9.50 -1.50 0.24
C TRP A 47 9.53 -0.04 -0.20
N ASP A 48 10.02 0.20 -1.41
CA ASP A 48 10.12 1.55 -1.96
C ASP A 48 9.33 1.62 -3.26
N ALA A 49 8.51 2.64 -3.40
CA ALA A 49 7.74 2.88 -4.61
C ALA A 49 7.85 4.34 -5.03
N LEU A 50 7.93 4.55 -6.33
CA LEU A 50 7.90 5.88 -6.93
C LEU A 50 6.78 5.89 -7.97
N ALA A 51 5.90 6.87 -7.91
CA ALA A 51 4.79 6.98 -8.84
C ALA A 51 4.71 8.38 -9.44
N GLN A 52 4.52 8.43 -10.76
CA GLN A 52 4.37 9.69 -11.51
C GLN A 52 3.20 9.54 -12.46
N PRO A 53 1.96 9.53 -11.94
CA PRO A 53 0.79 9.29 -12.78
C PRO A 53 0.46 10.50 -13.63
N ALA A 54 -0.29 10.28 -14.71
CA ALA A 54 -0.92 11.39 -15.40
C ALA A 54 -1.83 12.15 -14.42
N ALA A 55 -1.96 13.46 -14.60
CA ALA A 55 -2.69 14.30 -13.65
C ALA A 55 -4.10 13.78 -13.34
N ARG A 56 -4.79 13.23 -14.35
CA ARG A 56 -6.14 12.70 -14.16
C ARG A 56 -6.20 11.51 -13.22
N HIS A 57 -5.07 10.84 -12.99
CA HIS A 57 -5.00 9.67 -12.11
C HIS A 57 -4.52 10.00 -10.70
N THR A 58 -4.15 11.26 -10.45
CA THR A 58 -3.67 11.66 -9.13
C THR A 58 -4.65 11.32 -8.00
N PRO A 59 -5.97 11.61 -8.14
CA PRO A 59 -6.90 11.24 -7.06
C PRO A 59 -6.92 9.75 -6.77
N ALA A 60 -6.85 8.92 -7.81
CA ALA A 60 -6.86 7.47 -7.63
C ALA A 60 -5.58 6.98 -6.96
N LEU A 61 -4.42 7.56 -7.30
CA LEU A 61 -3.18 7.22 -6.63
C LEU A 61 -3.23 7.59 -5.15
N LEU A 62 -3.71 8.79 -4.83
CA LEU A 62 -3.80 9.22 -3.44
C LEU A 62 -4.77 8.34 -2.64
N GLN A 63 -5.85 7.89 -3.28
CA GLN A 63 -6.76 6.96 -2.63
C GLN A 63 -6.08 5.62 -2.36
N GLU A 64 -5.29 5.12 -3.29
CA GLU A 64 -4.55 3.87 -3.10
C GLU A 64 -3.58 3.98 -1.92
N VAL A 65 -2.82 5.07 -1.85
CA VAL A 65 -1.90 5.33 -0.73
C VAL A 65 -2.67 5.39 0.58
N THR A 66 -3.82 6.09 0.59
CA THR A 66 -4.65 6.22 1.78
C THR A 66 -5.14 4.86 2.26
N GLN A 67 -5.61 4.01 1.36
CA GLN A 67 -6.09 2.67 1.72
C GLN A 67 -4.96 1.82 2.28
N LEU A 68 -3.78 1.90 1.69
CA LEU A 68 -2.63 1.12 2.14
C LEU A 68 -2.21 1.57 3.54
N LEU A 69 -2.11 2.89 3.75
CA LEU A 69 -1.70 3.42 5.06
C LEU A 69 -2.78 3.15 6.12
N ALA A 70 -4.06 3.21 5.75
CA ALA A 70 -5.14 2.87 6.69
C ALA A 70 -5.03 1.41 7.14
N TRP A 71 -4.74 0.51 6.22
CA TRP A 71 -4.51 -0.89 6.56
C TRP A 71 -3.32 -1.03 7.51
N ALA A 72 -2.22 -0.37 7.18
CA ALA A 72 -0.99 -0.47 7.98
C ALA A 72 -1.18 0.08 9.38
N HIS A 73 -1.95 1.16 9.54
CA HIS A 73 -2.19 1.76 10.85
C HIS A 73 -3.06 0.88 11.76
N ARG A 74 -3.71 -0.13 11.20
CA ARG A 74 -4.46 -1.10 11.99
C ARG A 74 -3.64 -2.32 12.38
N PHE A 75 -2.40 -2.39 11.91
CA PHE A 75 -1.53 -3.53 12.23
C PHE A 75 -0.97 -3.34 13.65
N GLY A 76 -1.28 -4.29 14.51
CA GLY A 76 -0.77 -4.30 15.89
C GLY A 76 -1.29 -3.12 16.70
N PRO A 77 -0.85 -3.02 17.96
CA PRO A 77 -1.31 -1.94 18.84
C PRO A 77 -0.51 -0.65 18.73
N GLN A 78 0.61 -0.67 18.03
CA GLN A 78 1.54 0.46 18.03
C GLN A 78 1.40 1.31 16.78
N ALA A 79 1.61 2.62 16.95
CA ALA A 79 1.72 3.54 15.84
C ALA A 79 3.04 3.30 15.09
N PRO A 80 3.12 3.74 13.83
CA PRO A 80 4.38 3.66 13.08
C PRO A 80 5.47 4.49 13.76
N GLY A 81 6.72 4.05 13.61
CA GLY A 81 7.87 4.74 14.15
C GLY A 81 9.14 3.94 13.91
N PRO A 82 10.27 4.41 14.43
CA PRO A 82 11.53 3.71 14.22
C PRO A 82 11.47 2.28 14.74
N ILE A 83 11.88 1.33 13.90
CA ILE A 83 11.83 -0.08 14.27
C ILE A 83 12.81 -0.39 15.40
N GLU A 84 13.95 0.31 15.39
CA GLU A 84 14.93 0.16 16.46
C GLU A 84 14.39 0.63 17.82
N ASP A 85 13.33 1.41 17.83
CA ASP A 85 12.66 1.85 19.07
C ASP A 85 11.47 0.95 19.42
N GLY A 86 11.28 -0.16 18.71
CA GLY A 86 10.28 -1.15 19.03
C GLY A 86 8.99 -1.09 18.23
N ALA A 87 8.91 -0.23 17.24
CA ALA A 87 7.73 -0.18 16.37
C ALA A 87 7.70 -1.38 15.43
N ASP A 88 6.50 -1.79 15.01
CA ASP A 88 6.34 -2.90 14.08
C ASP A 88 6.57 -2.49 12.63
N TRP A 89 6.34 -1.21 12.32
CA TRP A 89 6.48 -0.70 10.97
C TRP A 89 6.67 0.81 10.99
N ASP A 90 7.12 1.34 9.85
CA ASP A 90 7.31 2.78 9.68
C ASP A 90 7.08 3.13 8.22
N PHE A 91 6.86 4.39 7.93
CA PHE A 91 6.73 4.85 6.56
C PHE A 91 7.28 6.26 6.38
N ASP A 92 7.60 6.58 5.12
CA ASP A 92 8.05 7.90 4.74
C ASP A 92 7.40 8.23 3.41
N LEU A 93 6.70 9.35 3.32
CA LEU A 93 5.94 9.74 2.15
C LEU A 93 6.35 11.14 1.70
N HIS A 94 6.75 11.26 0.45
CA HIS A 94 7.12 12.53 -0.15
C HIS A 94 6.31 12.76 -1.41
N ILE A 95 5.71 13.94 -1.53
CA ILE A 95 4.91 14.32 -2.69
C ILE A 95 5.41 15.66 -3.18
N ARG A 96 5.60 15.79 -4.49
CA ARG A 96 5.93 17.05 -5.12
C ARG A 96 5.05 17.28 -6.33
N CYS A 97 4.67 18.54 -6.54
CA CYS A 97 3.98 18.98 -7.73
C CYS A 97 4.97 19.88 -8.47
N GLY A 98 5.58 19.36 -9.55
CA GLY A 98 6.71 20.01 -10.14
C GLY A 98 7.89 20.04 -9.17
N LYS A 99 8.37 21.24 -8.83
CA LYS A 99 9.44 21.39 -7.84
C LYS A 99 8.92 21.73 -6.46
N ALA A 100 7.62 21.93 -6.31
CA ALA A 100 7.03 22.37 -5.04
C ALA A 100 6.67 21.16 -4.20
N PRO A 101 7.20 21.05 -2.96
CA PRO A 101 6.82 19.95 -2.08
C PRO A 101 5.41 20.15 -1.56
N ILE A 102 4.69 19.05 -1.39
CA ILE A 102 3.38 19.04 -0.76
C ILE A 102 3.51 18.22 0.52
N SER A 103 3.25 18.85 1.67
CA SER A 103 3.30 18.15 2.95
C SER A 103 2.07 17.26 3.10
N ALA A 104 2.30 16.06 3.63
CA ALA A 104 1.24 15.08 3.83
C ALA A 104 1.28 14.64 5.29
N HIS A 105 0.10 14.59 5.92
CA HIS A 105 -0.04 14.13 7.29
C HIS A 105 -1.13 13.09 7.38
N TRP A 106 -0.86 12.05 8.17
CA TRP A 106 -1.87 11.04 8.43
C TRP A 106 -2.80 11.50 9.53
N ASN A 107 -4.10 11.54 9.24
CA ASN A 107 -5.12 11.87 10.23
C ASN A 107 -5.72 10.57 10.76
N SER A 108 -5.35 10.19 11.99
CA SER A 108 -5.79 8.93 12.56
C SER A 108 -7.25 8.94 13.00
N SER A 109 -7.83 10.14 13.20
CA SER A 109 -9.24 10.24 13.62
C SER A 109 -10.18 9.74 12.53
N ASN A 110 -9.91 10.08 11.27
CA ASN A 110 -10.77 9.68 10.16
C ASN A 110 -10.04 8.79 9.14
N GLN A 111 -8.80 8.40 9.43
CA GLN A 111 -8.02 7.49 8.60
C GLN A 111 -7.84 8.03 7.18
N THR A 112 -7.48 9.29 7.07
CA THR A 112 -7.25 9.94 5.79
C THR A 112 -5.89 10.59 5.75
N LEU A 113 -5.44 10.85 4.52
CA LEU A 113 -4.21 11.56 4.25
C LEU A 113 -4.55 13.02 3.99
N ALA A 114 -4.03 13.93 4.82
CA ALA A 114 -4.27 15.36 4.67
C ALA A 114 -3.07 15.99 3.96
N LEU A 115 -3.33 16.74 2.90
CA LEU A 115 -2.29 17.40 2.13
C LEU A 115 -2.33 18.91 2.41
N SER A 116 -1.15 19.54 2.39
CA SER A 116 -1.03 20.97 2.63
C SER A 116 -1.67 21.79 1.50
N SER A 117 -1.77 21.23 0.30
CA SER A 117 -2.44 21.86 -0.84
C SER A 117 -2.90 20.78 -1.79
N LEU A 118 -3.93 21.09 -2.58
CA LEU A 118 -4.38 20.16 -3.62
C LEU A 118 -3.45 20.23 -4.81
N PRO A 119 -3.07 19.08 -5.36
CA PRO A 119 -2.23 19.09 -6.57
C PRO A 119 -2.96 19.73 -7.73
N SER A 120 -2.27 20.63 -8.43
CA SER A 120 -2.83 21.32 -9.59
C SER A 120 -2.31 20.78 -10.91
N ASP A 121 -1.36 19.87 -10.86
CA ASP A 121 -0.70 19.30 -12.03
C ASP A 121 -0.18 17.92 -11.67
N GLU A 122 0.62 17.33 -12.55
CA GLU A 122 1.22 16.03 -12.29
C GLU A 122 2.08 16.07 -11.05
N ILE A 123 2.04 14.99 -10.30
CA ILE A 123 2.83 14.86 -9.07
C ILE A 123 3.86 13.75 -9.22
N THR A 124 4.89 13.85 -8.38
CA THR A 124 5.81 12.75 -8.12
C THR A 124 5.58 12.34 -6.67
N LEU A 125 5.29 11.07 -6.46
CA LEU A 125 5.05 10.53 -5.13
C LEU A 125 6.04 9.42 -4.85
N SER A 126 6.68 9.50 -3.69
CA SER A 126 7.63 8.50 -3.22
C SER A 126 7.14 7.97 -1.88
N LEU A 127 7.02 6.66 -1.76
CA LEU A 127 6.55 6.02 -0.53
C LEU A 127 7.52 4.91 -0.16
N SER A 128 8.07 4.99 1.05
CA SER A 128 8.88 3.93 1.63
C SER A 128 8.16 3.35 2.84
N ILE A 129 8.09 2.03 2.92
CA ILE A 129 7.50 1.34 4.06
C ILE A 129 8.53 0.33 4.56
N SER A 130 8.73 0.30 5.86
CA SER A 130 9.62 -0.70 6.47
C SER A 130 8.85 -1.42 7.57
N GLY A 131 9.22 -2.68 7.80
CA GLY A 131 8.52 -3.48 8.79
C GLY A 131 9.32 -4.66 9.29
N THR A 132 8.94 -5.13 10.48
CA THR A 132 9.45 -6.35 11.07
C THR A 132 9.01 -7.56 10.24
N PRO A 133 9.60 -8.75 10.50
CA PRO A 133 9.15 -9.95 9.76
C PRO A 133 7.64 -10.21 9.88
N ALA A 134 7.03 -9.95 11.05
CA ALA A 134 5.59 -10.15 11.21
C ALA A 134 4.78 -9.18 10.35
N PHE A 135 5.17 -7.91 10.34
CA PHE A 135 4.52 -6.93 9.48
C PHE A 135 4.72 -7.30 8.01
N ALA A 136 5.93 -7.72 7.65
CA ALA A 136 6.27 -8.07 6.27
C ALA A 136 5.38 -9.20 5.75
N GLN A 137 5.17 -10.22 6.57
CA GLN A 137 4.31 -11.34 6.16
C GLN A 137 2.89 -10.84 5.88
N ALA A 138 2.32 -10.06 6.79
CA ALA A 138 0.97 -9.54 6.64
C ALA A 138 0.85 -8.62 5.42
N PHE A 139 1.85 -7.76 5.21
CA PHE A 139 1.86 -6.83 4.11
C PHE A 139 1.87 -7.55 2.76
N ARG A 140 2.76 -8.55 2.64
CA ARG A 140 2.86 -9.32 1.40
C ARG A 140 1.58 -10.06 1.09
N GLU A 141 0.95 -10.64 2.12
CA GLU A 141 -0.28 -11.41 1.92
C GLU A 141 -1.44 -10.51 1.53
N HIS A 142 -1.57 -9.37 2.18
CA HIS A 142 -2.72 -8.51 1.94
C HIS A 142 -2.61 -7.76 0.60
N TRP A 143 -1.42 -7.26 0.28
CA TRP A 143 -1.22 -6.38 -0.89
C TRP A 143 -0.58 -7.07 -2.08
N ASN A 144 -0.30 -8.36 -1.99
CA ASN A 144 0.38 -9.11 -3.04
C ASN A 144 1.72 -8.47 -3.39
N ALA A 145 2.44 -8.03 -2.37
CA ALA A 145 3.71 -7.32 -2.52
C ALA A 145 4.89 -8.29 -2.56
N PRO A 146 6.06 -7.86 -3.09
CA PRO A 146 7.24 -8.71 -3.15
C PRO A 146 7.87 -9.03 -1.80
#